data_184dfff1b390e15d934aaf793cbae5e8
#
_entry.id   184dfff1b390e15d934aaf793cbae5e8
#
_cell.length_a   1.000
_cell.length_b   1.000
_cell.length_c   1.000
_cell.angle_alpha   90.00
_cell.angle_beta   90.00
_cell.angle_gamma   90.00
#
_symmetry.space_group_name_H-M   'P 1'
#
loop_
_entity.id
_entity.type
_entity.pdbx_description
1 polymer ?
#
loop_
_entity_poly.entity_id
_entity_poly.type
_entity_poly.pdbx_seq_one_letter_code
_entity_poly.pdbx_strand_id
1 'polypeptide(L)'
;MDKSSIYEALAAVQSTLKAPKGQYNSFGKYHYRSCEDILEAVKPLLKESGLFLQLSDEPVMVGDWHYIKATATVADFSGNQIFCTAYAREPSEKKGMDDSQITGTASSYARKYALNGLFCIDDTKDADTDEYRNQAQTGGKKPQKQQPAQKQQTPTTKRDPEVQEALDNFKAVLTCACCGNPVQDVMHKGKRISNTYIAKTTKEKYGRIMCWACAKNQPKEEGGMTHA
;
A
#
# COMPACT_ATOMS: atom_id res chain seq x y z
N MET A 1 -31.89 -24.79 8.66
CA MET A 1 -31.08 -23.73 9.28
C MET A 1 -31.56 -22.41 8.66
N ASP A 2 -32.23 -21.59 9.44
CA ASP A 2 -32.58 -20.24 9.02
C ASP A 2 -31.29 -19.50 8.63
N LYS A 3 -31.24 -19.01 7.37
CA LYS A 3 -30.11 -18.20 6.94
C LYS A 3 -30.17 -16.88 7.68
N SER A 4 -29.19 -16.61 8.51
CA SER A 4 -28.98 -15.28 9.11
C SER A 4 -29.10 -14.23 8.01
N SER A 5 -29.80 -13.13 8.30
CA SER A 5 -29.92 -12.04 7.34
C SER A 5 -28.55 -11.39 7.15
N ILE A 6 -28.30 -10.76 5.99
CA ILE A 6 -27.05 -10.03 5.74
C ILE A 6 -26.78 -8.99 6.83
N TYR A 7 -27.81 -8.41 7.44
CA TYR A 7 -27.69 -7.45 8.54
C TYR A 7 -27.16 -8.08 9.81
N GLU A 8 -27.65 -9.30 10.17
CA GLU A 8 -27.17 -10.05 11.33
C GLU A 8 -25.72 -10.52 11.11
N ALA A 9 -25.40 -10.99 9.91
CA ALA A 9 -24.05 -11.39 9.55
C ALA A 9 -23.08 -10.21 9.62
N LEU A 10 -23.46 -9.04 9.09
CA LEU A 10 -22.65 -7.83 9.17
C LEU A 10 -22.49 -7.34 10.61
N ALA A 11 -23.57 -7.35 11.41
CA ALA A 11 -23.51 -6.97 12.82
C ALA A 11 -22.56 -7.87 13.63
N ALA A 12 -22.52 -9.18 13.35
CA ALA A 12 -21.56 -10.11 13.93
C ALA A 12 -20.10 -9.75 13.56
N VAL A 13 -19.85 -9.41 12.29
CA VAL A 13 -18.53 -8.95 11.85
C VAL A 13 -18.14 -7.65 12.55
N GLN A 14 -19.04 -6.65 12.61
CA GLN A 14 -18.79 -5.36 13.27
C GLN A 14 -18.44 -5.51 14.75
N SER A 15 -19.14 -6.40 15.45
CA SER A 15 -18.91 -6.64 16.89
C SER A 15 -17.59 -7.35 17.19
N THR A 16 -17.11 -8.16 16.25
CA THR A 16 -15.91 -9.01 16.43
C THR A 16 -14.65 -8.36 15.89
N LEU A 17 -14.78 -7.53 14.85
CA LEU A 17 -13.65 -6.95 14.14
C LEU A 17 -12.77 -6.10 15.07
N LYS A 18 -11.48 -6.44 15.10
CA LYS A 18 -10.42 -5.67 15.76
C LYS A 18 -9.39 -5.27 14.71
N ALA A 19 -9.28 -3.99 14.43
CA ALA A 19 -8.30 -3.43 13.51
C ALA A 19 -7.46 -2.37 14.25
N PRO A 20 -6.47 -2.78 15.09
CA PRO A 20 -5.70 -1.85 15.89
C PRO A 20 -4.83 -0.92 15.03
N LYS A 21 -4.48 0.27 15.55
CA LYS A 21 -3.55 1.21 14.93
C LYS A 21 -2.10 0.70 15.11
N GLY A 22 -1.68 -0.27 14.28
CA GLY A 22 -0.36 -0.89 14.33
C GLY A 22 0.73 -0.11 13.62
N GLN A 23 0.39 0.79 12.69
CA GLN A 23 1.34 1.60 11.94
C GLN A 23 1.76 2.84 12.74
N TYR A 24 3.02 3.28 12.58
CA TYR A 24 3.53 4.50 13.22
C TYR A 24 4.01 5.51 12.19
N ASN A 25 3.45 6.70 12.22
CA ASN A 25 3.92 7.82 11.42
C ASN A 25 5.01 8.58 12.20
N SER A 26 6.27 8.42 11.81
CA SER A 26 7.42 9.05 12.47
C SER A 26 7.46 10.58 12.30
N PHE A 27 6.88 11.11 11.22
CA PHE A 27 6.80 12.54 10.97
C PHE A 27 5.72 13.20 11.84
N GLY A 28 4.50 12.62 11.86
CA GLY A 28 3.37 13.13 12.67
C GLY A 28 3.38 12.61 14.12
N LYS A 29 4.26 11.65 14.47
CA LYS A 29 4.38 11.04 15.81
C LYS A 29 3.07 10.45 16.35
N TYR A 30 2.29 9.81 15.48
CA TYR A 30 1.04 9.14 15.86
C TYR A 30 0.94 7.75 15.27
N HIS A 31 0.15 6.90 15.95
CA HIS A 31 -0.23 5.58 15.43
C HIS A 31 -1.46 5.67 14.54
N TYR A 32 -1.45 4.93 13.44
CA TYR A 32 -2.58 4.86 12.52
C TYR A 32 -2.76 3.42 12.03
N ARG A 33 -3.88 3.14 11.38
CA ARG A 33 -4.13 1.92 10.60
C ARG A 33 -4.22 2.28 9.12
N SER A 34 -3.72 1.42 8.28
CA SER A 34 -3.86 1.53 6.83
C SER A 34 -5.18 0.89 6.37
N CYS A 35 -5.52 1.07 5.09
CA CYS A 35 -6.63 0.35 4.46
C CYS A 35 -6.36 -1.17 4.48
N GLU A 36 -5.14 -1.56 4.22
CA GLU A 36 -4.67 -2.94 4.18
C GLU A 36 -4.82 -3.65 5.54
N ASP A 37 -4.49 -2.95 6.63
CA ASP A 37 -4.66 -3.49 8.00
C ASP A 37 -6.13 -3.85 8.29
N ILE A 38 -7.07 -3.02 7.81
CA ILE A 38 -8.52 -3.29 7.95
C ILE A 38 -8.91 -4.49 7.09
N LEU A 39 -8.45 -4.54 5.83
CA LEU A 39 -8.75 -5.62 4.91
C LEU A 39 -8.24 -6.96 5.42
N GLU A 40 -7.03 -7.01 5.98
CA GLU A 40 -6.49 -8.23 6.57
C GLU A 40 -7.29 -8.70 7.77
N ALA A 41 -7.68 -7.78 8.65
CA ALA A 41 -8.45 -8.12 9.84
C ALA A 41 -9.88 -8.59 9.52
N VAL A 42 -10.51 -8.06 8.48
CA VAL A 42 -11.93 -8.35 8.18
C VAL A 42 -12.12 -9.61 7.32
N LYS A 43 -11.18 -9.95 6.43
CA LYS A 43 -11.30 -11.08 5.49
C LYS A 43 -11.71 -12.42 6.16
N PRO A 44 -11.06 -12.86 7.26
CA PRO A 44 -11.44 -14.11 7.90
C PRO A 44 -12.87 -14.07 8.45
N LEU A 45 -13.28 -12.94 9.06
CA LEU A 45 -14.62 -12.77 9.63
C LEU A 45 -15.71 -12.78 8.55
N LEU A 46 -15.46 -12.15 7.40
CA LEU A 46 -16.37 -12.18 6.27
C LEU A 46 -16.55 -13.60 5.73
N LYS A 47 -15.46 -14.35 5.60
CA LYS A 47 -15.49 -15.74 5.17
C LYS A 47 -16.35 -16.61 6.09
N GLU A 48 -16.16 -16.48 7.40
CA GLU A 48 -16.91 -17.20 8.42
C GLU A 48 -18.41 -16.84 8.40
N SER A 49 -18.73 -15.57 8.12
CA SER A 49 -20.09 -15.05 8.04
C SER A 49 -20.77 -15.28 6.69
N GLY A 50 -20.10 -15.90 5.72
CA GLY A 50 -20.65 -16.13 4.38
C GLY A 50 -20.83 -14.83 3.58
N LEU A 51 -20.00 -13.84 3.84
CA LEU A 51 -20.00 -12.53 3.20
C LEU A 51 -18.74 -12.33 2.36
N PHE A 52 -18.83 -11.45 1.37
CA PHE A 52 -17.67 -10.97 0.63
C PHE A 52 -17.68 -9.44 0.53
N LEU A 53 -16.51 -8.86 0.37
CA LEU A 53 -16.29 -7.42 0.29
C LEU A 53 -15.80 -7.03 -1.10
N GLN A 54 -16.39 -5.98 -1.65
CA GLN A 54 -15.94 -5.31 -2.87
C GLN A 54 -15.62 -3.84 -2.56
N LEU A 55 -14.51 -3.35 -3.10
CA LEU A 55 -14.14 -1.94 -3.08
C LEU A 55 -14.10 -1.39 -4.50
N SER A 56 -14.68 -0.22 -4.69
CA SER A 56 -14.59 0.53 -5.94
C SER A 56 -14.31 2.00 -5.64
N ASP A 57 -13.62 2.67 -6.58
CA ASP A 57 -13.32 4.08 -6.50
C ASP A 57 -13.76 4.78 -7.79
N GLU A 58 -14.20 6.01 -7.66
CA GLU A 58 -14.46 6.89 -8.79
C GLU A 58 -13.99 8.32 -8.48
N PRO A 59 -13.39 9.03 -9.45
CA PRO A 59 -13.11 10.44 -9.31
C PRO A 59 -14.42 11.24 -9.43
N VAL A 60 -14.61 12.20 -8.54
CA VAL A 60 -15.80 13.08 -8.54
C VAL A 60 -15.38 14.52 -8.29
N MET A 61 -16.12 15.46 -8.87
CA MET A 61 -15.97 16.88 -8.59
C MET A 61 -17.08 17.35 -7.63
N VAL A 62 -16.68 18.10 -6.60
CA VAL A 62 -17.61 18.77 -5.69
C VAL A 62 -17.24 20.26 -5.68
N GLY A 63 -18.06 21.08 -6.33
CA GLY A 63 -17.66 22.44 -6.69
C GLY A 63 -16.42 22.41 -7.59
N ASP A 64 -15.40 23.17 -7.23
CA ASP A 64 -14.12 23.25 -7.95
C ASP A 64 -13.06 22.26 -7.44
N TRP A 65 -13.46 21.29 -6.59
CA TRP A 65 -12.55 20.39 -5.94
C TRP A 65 -12.67 18.96 -6.44
N HIS A 66 -11.53 18.35 -6.70
CA HIS A 66 -11.42 16.93 -7.03
C HIS A 66 -11.44 16.07 -5.77
N TYR A 67 -12.23 15.00 -5.80
CA TYR A 67 -12.31 13.99 -4.75
C TYR A 67 -12.23 12.60 -5.36
N ILE A 68 -11.70 11.67 -4.61
CA ILE A 68 -11.93 10.25 -4.86
C ILE A 68 -13.05 9.80 -3.93
N LYS A 69 -14.14 9.28 -4.53
CA LYS A 69 -15.24 8.64 -3.81
C LYS A 69 -14.97 7.14 -3.81
N ALA A 70 -14.83 6.54 -2.63
CA ALA A 70 -14.73 5.10 -2.46
C ALA A 70 -16.06 4.52 -1.97
N THR A 71 -16.41 3.36 -2.48
CA THR A 71 -17.56 2.57 -2.05
C THR A 71 -17.08 1.22 -1.55
N ALA A 72 -17.36 0.91 -0.28
CA ALA A 72 -17.17 -0.41 0.31
C ALA A 72 -18.53 -1.12 0.34
N THR A 73 -18.63 -2.25 -0.32
CA THR A 73 -19.87 -3.05 -0.42
C THR A 73 -19.63 -4.43 0.17
N VAL A 74 -20.43 -4.81 1.15
CA VAL A 74 -20.54 -6.19 1.62
C VAL A 74 -21.75 -6.83 0.96
N ALA A 75 -21.56 -8.04 0.43
CA ALA A 75 -22.64 -8.80 -0.19
C ALA A 75 -22.65 -10.26 0.31
N ASP A 76 -23.82 -10.88 0.25
CA ASP A 76 -24.01 -12.32 0.47
C ASP A 76 -24.16 -13.08 -0.87
N PHE A 77 -24.10 -14.38 -0.82
CA PHE A 77 -24.29 -15.24 -2.01
C PHE A 77 -25.73 -15.27 -2.56
N SER A 78 -26.67 -14.60 -1.88
CA SER A 78 -28.06 -14.43 -2.34
C SER A 78 -28.27 -13.13 -3.12
N GLY A 79 -27.23 -12.28 -3.21
CA GLY A 79 -27.27 -11.01 -3.94
C GLY A 79 -27.70 -9.81 -3.09
N ASN A 80 -27.92 -9.98 -1.77
CA ASN A 80 -28.19 -8.86 -0.89
C ASN A 80 -26.88 -8.08 -0.66
N GLN A 81 -27.01 -6.75 -0.54
CA GLN A 81 -25.85 -5.85 -0.43
C GLN A 81 -26.09 -4.74 0.60
N ILE A 82 -25.04 -4.40 1.31
CA ILE A 82 -24.97 -3.22 2.19
C ILE A 82 -23.70 -2.48 1.81
N PHE A 83 -23.78 -1.17 1.64
CA PHE A 83 -22.63 -0.37 1.26
C PHE A 83 -22.47 0.90 2.09
N CYS A 84 -21.26 1.40 2.13
CA CYS A 84 -20.91 2.70 2.69
C CYS A 84 -19.98 3.43 1.73
N THR A 85 -20.18 4.74 1.57
CA THR A 85 -19.33 5.58 0.72
C THR A 85 -18.58 6.60 1.56
N ALA A 86 -17.37 6.91 1.14
CA ALA A 86 -16.59 8.00 1.73
C ALA A 86 -15.81 8.74 0.66
N TYR A 87 -15.35 9.93 1.00
CA TYR A 87 -14.65 10.82 0.09
C TYR A 87 -13.31 11.22 0.68
N ALA A 88 -12.29 11.32 -0.17
CA ALA A 88 -11.04 11.98 0.18
C ALA A 88 -10.70 13.02 -0.89
N ARG A 89 -10.34 14.22 -0.45
CA ARG A 89 -9.98 15.29 -1.36
C ARG A 89 -8.63 14.99 -2.01
N GLU A 90 -8.57 15.18 -3.31
CA GLU A 90 -7.38 15.10 -4.11
C GLU A 90 -6.82 16.53 -4.30
N PRO A 91 -5.68 16.87 -3.69
CA PRO A 91 -5.06 18.17 -3.94
C PRO A 91 -4.49 18.23 -5.37
N SER A 92 -4.58 19.40 -6.02
CA SER A 92 -4.04 19.59 -7.39
C SER A 92 -2.53 19.39 -7.46
N GLU A 93 -1.82 19.67 -6.37
CA GLU A 93 -0.37 19.53 -6.26
C GLU A 93 0.04 19.12 -4.85
N LYS A 94 1.08 18.29 -4.74
CA LYS A 94 1.72 17.96 -3.47
C LYS A 94 3.21 17.77 -3.64
N LYS A 95 3.99 18.58 -2.94
CA LYS A 95 5.45 18.54 -3.02
C LYS A 95 6.01 17.14 -2.82
N GLY A 96 6.78 16.65 -3.80
CA GLY A 96 7.45 15.36 -3.74
C GLY A 96 6.59 14.16 -4.12
N MET A 97 5.40 14.39 -4.68
CA MET A 97 4.53 13.35 -5.24
C MET A 97 4.24 13.65 -6.71
N ASP A 98 4.15 12.62 -7.53
CA ASP A 98 3.59 12.70 -8.87
C ASP A 98 2.06 12.60 -8.85
N ASP A 99 1.40 12.89 -9.97
CA ASP A 99 -0.06 12.90 -10.07
C ASP A 99 -0.68 11.55 -9.70
N SER A 100 -0.08 10.45 -10.13
CA SER A 100 -0.56 9.10 -9.82
C SER A 100 -0.43 8.79 -8.32
N GLN A 101 0.61 9.28 -7.65
CA GLN A 101 0.79 9.14 -6.21
C GLN A 101 -0.23 9.98 -5.42
N ILE A 102 -0.58 11.17 -5.94
CA ILE A 102 -1.61 12.02 -5.34
C ILE A 102 -2.96 11.31 -5.36
N THR A 103 -3.38 10.83 -6.53
CA THR A 103 -4.63 10.06 -6.71
C THR A 103 -4.62 8.78 -5.86
N GLY A 104 -3.54 8.01 -5.89
CA GLY A 104 -3.40 6.78 -5.10
C GLY A 104 -3.50 7.02 -3.59
N THR A 105 -2.95 8.15 -3.11
CA THR A 105 -3.07 8.54 -1.71
C THR A 105 -4.53 8.88 -1.36
N ALA A 106 -5.20 9.68 -2.19
CA ALA A 106 -6.60 10.03 -1.98
C ALA A 106 -7.50 8.78 -1.99
N SER A 107 -7.27 7.85 -2.93
CA SER A 107 -7.94 6.56 -2.99
C SER A 107 -7.77 5.75 -1.68
N SER A 108 -6.55 5.60 -1.19
CA SER A 108 -6.27 4.88 0.07
C SER A 108 -7.02 5.48 1.26
N TYR A 109 -7.08 6.81 1.36
CA TYR A 109 -7.84 7.48 2.41
C TYR A 109 -9.36 7.29 2.25
N ALA A 110 -9.91 7.45 1.04
CA ALA A 110 -11.32 7.28 0.77
C ALA A 110 -11.78 5.85 1.12
N ARG A 111 -11.04 4.83 0.69
CA ARG A 111 -11.28 3.41 1.01
C ARG A 111 -11.26 3.15 2.51
N LYS A 112 -10.26 3.67 3.20
CA LYS A 112 -10.16 3.54 4.65
C LYS A 112 -11.37 4.12 5.36
N TYR A 113 -11.84 5.29 4.97
CA TYR A 113 -13.02 5.91 5.56
C TYR A 113 -14.30 5.16 5.23
N ALA A 114 -14.46 4.64 3.99
CA ALA A 114 -15.59 3.81 3.62
C ALA A 114 -15.64 2.51 4.46
N LEU A 115 -14.51 1.87 4.66
CA LEU A 115 -14.39 0.67 5.52
C LEU A 115 -14.66 0.98 6.98
N ASN A 116 -14.14 2.09 7.51
CA ASN A 116 -14.43 2.53 8.88
C ASN A 116 -15.94 2.73 9.10
N GLY A 117 -16.64 3.37 8.16
CA GLY A 117 -18.08 3.56 8.22
C GLY A 117 -18.85 2.24 8.11
N LEU A 118 -18.49 1.37 7.14
CA LEU A 118 -19.19 0.11 6.91
C LEU A 118 -19.05 -0.86 8.09
N PHE A 119 -17.87 -0.93 8.70
CA PHE A 119 -17.58 -1.86 9.81
C PHE A 119 -17.67 -1.22 11.18
N CYS A 120 -18.15 0.03 11.30
CA CYS A 120 -18.26 0.76 12.57
C CYS A 120 -16.97 0.72 13.39
N ILE A 121 -15.81 0.95 12.71
CA ILE A 121 -14.51 0.88 13.39
C ILE A 121 -14.32 2.15 14.20
N ASP A 122 -14.32 2.00 15.53
CA ASP A 122 -14.07 3.06 16.48
C ASP A 122 -12.63 3.56 16.45
N ASP A 123 -12.46 4.84 16.22
CA ASP A 123 -11.21 5.56 16.47
C ASP A 123 -11.32 6.15 17.90
N THR A 124 -11.03 5.33 18.90
CA THR A 124 -11.16 5.68 20.33
C THR A 124 -10.30 6.87 20.81
N LYS A 125 -9.59 7.56 19.89
CA LYS A 125 -8.95 8.85 20.13
C LYS A 125 -9.35 9.81 19.02
N ASP A 126 -10.37 10.59 19.30
CA ASP A 126 -10.80 11.70 18.46
C ASP A 126 -9.69 12.76 18.39
N ALA A 127 -9.49 13.34 17.21
CA ALA A 127 -8.56 14.45 17.01
C ALA A 127 -8.96 15.70 17.81
N ASP A 128 -10.17 15.74 18.35
CA ASP A 128 -10.73 16.81 19.19
C ASP A 128 -10.39 16.65 20.68
N THR A 129 -9.67 15.58 21.07
CA THR A 129 -9.23 15.43 22.47
C THR A 129 -8.11 16.42 22.78
N ASP A 130 -8.09 16.91 24.03
CA ASP A 130 -7.14 17.94 24.53
C ASP A 130 -5.65 17.59 24.33
N GLU A 131 -5.32 16.32 24.09
CA GLU A 131 -3.95 15.89 23.72
C GLU A 131 -3.49 16.45 22.36
N TYR A 132 -4.40 16.60 21.39
CA TYR A 132 -4.09 17.20 20.09
C TYR A 132 -3.94 18.73 20.16
N ARG A 133 -4.74 19.37 21.01
CA ARG A 133 -4.64 20.83 21.30
C ARG A 133 -3.33 21.19 21.99
N ASN A 134 -2.86 20.35 22.91
CA ASN A 134 -1.61 20.58 23.63
C ASN A 134 -0.36 20.39 22.74
N GLN A 135 -0.41 19.53 21.69
CA GLN A 135 0.68 19.38 20.73
C GLN A 135 0.78 20.56 19.75
N ALA A 136 -0.33 21.19 19.40
CA ALA A 136 -0.35 22.34 18.52
C ALA A 136 0.17 23.62 19.22
N GLN A 137 0.07 23.70 20.54
CA GLN A 137 0.53 24.87 21.33
C GLN A 137 2.00 24.81 21.75
N THR A 138 2.69 23.65 21.66
CA THR A 138 4.11 23.51 22.01
C THR A 138 5.06 23.66 20.82
N GLY A 139 4.59 24.06 19.66
CA GLY A 139 5.34 24.28 18.41
C GLY A 139 6.27 25.51 18.37
N GLY A 140 6.84 25.91 19.48
CA GLY A 140 7.67 27.11 19.60
C GLY A 140 8.98 26.95 20.38
N LYS A 141 9.76 25.86 20.21
CA LYS A 141 11.15 25.81 20.66
C LYS A 141 12.07 25.12 19.66
N LYS A 142 13.13 25.81 19.29
CA LYS A 142 14.21 25.39 18.39
C LYS A 142 14.82 24.05 18.81
N PRO A 143 15.26 23.19 17.86
CA PRO A 143 15.82 21.89 18.18
C PRO A 143 17.23 22.02 18.80
N GLN A 144 17.35 21.52 20.01
CA GLN A 144 18.63 21.26 20.65
C GLN A 144 19.20 19.97 20.06
N LYS A 145 20.46 20.00 19.61
CA LYS A 145 21.22 18.87 19.09
C LYS A 145 21.20 17.71 20.09
N GLN A 146 20.63 16.58 19.74
CA GLN A 146 20.80 15.33 20.47
C GLN A 146 21.77 14.40 19.72
N GLN A 147 22.67 13.81 20.49
CA GLN A 147 23.71 12.85 20.12
C GLN A 147 23.12 11.54 19.53
N PRO A 148 23.90 10.76 18.78
CA PRO A 148 23.40 9.59 18.07
C PRO A 148 23.00 8.47 19.05
N ALA A 149 21.73 8.09 19.04
CA ALA A 149 21.20 6.95 19.77
C ALA A 149 21.61 5.64 19.08
N GLN A 150 22.04 4.70 19.91
CA GLN A 150 22.45 3.34 19.58
C GLN A 150 21.38 2.60 18.75
N LYS A 151 21.86 1.82 17.77
CA LYS A 151 21.08 0.88 16.99
C LYS A 151 20.40 -0.13 17.91
N GLN A 152 19.11 0.00 18.12
CA GLN A 152 18.29 -1.10 18.61
C GLN A 152 18.03 -2.08 17.48
N GLN A 153 18.48 -3.31 17.69
CA GLN A 153 18.21 -4.44 16.82
C GLN A 153 16.70 -4.71 16.78
N THR A 154 16.14 -4.71 15.57
CA THR A 154 14.77 -5.17 15.32
C THR A 154 14.65 -6.64 15.70
N PRO A 155 13.58 -7.06 16.41
CA PRO A 155 13.30 -8.47 16.62
C PRO A 155 13.01 -9.12 15.26
N THR A 156 13.82 -10.10 14.88
CA THR A 156 13.56 -10.97 13.74
C THR A 156 12.37 -11.86 14.07
N THR A 157 11.18 -11.42 13.66
CA THR A 157 10.03 -12.32 13.58
C THR A 157 10.35 -13.36 12.51
N LYS A 158 10.43 -14.62 12.90
CA LYS A 158 10.58 -15.74 11.96
C LYS A 158 9.38 -15.69 11.03
N ARG A 159 9.61 -15.39 9.75
CA ARG A 159 8.59 -15.42 8.71
C ARG A 159 8.12 -16.85 8.50
N ASP A 160 6.85 -16.98 8.16
CA ASP A 160 6.23 -18.24 7.80
C ASP A 160 7.04 -18.93 6.68
N PRO A 161 7.38 -20.22 6.77
CA PRO A 161 8.18 -20.91 5.77
C PRO A 161 7.63 -20.81 4.35
N GLU A 162 6.32 -20.84 4.16
CA GLU A 162 5.66 -20.67 2.85
C GLU A 162 5.86 -19.27 2.24
N VAL A 163 5.85 -18.24 3.07
CA VAL A 163 6.12 -16.86 2.62
C VAL A 163 7.58 -16.68 2.24
N GLN A 164 8.48 -17.34 2.96
CA GLN A 164 9.90 -17.29 2.65
C GLN A 164 10.20 -18.04 1.36
N GLU A 165 9.60 -19.20 1.13
CA GLU A 165 9.73 -19.98 -0.10
C GLU A 165 9.15 -19.22 -1.31
N ALA A 166 8.01 -18.55 -1.17
CA ALA A 166 7.44 -17.69 -2.23
C ALA A 166 8.36 -16.51 -2.56
N LEU A 167 9.01 -15.90 -1.57
CA LEU A 167 9.96 -14.80 -1.76
C LEU A 167 11.28 -15.29 -2.40
N ASP A 168 11.73 -16.48 -2.05
CA ASP A 168 12.94 -17.06 -2.61
C ASP A 168 12.70 -17.54 -4.06
N ASN A 169 11.52 -18.07 -4.35
CA ASN A 169 11.07 -18.35 -5.71
C ASN A 169 10.92 -17.09 -6.57
N PHE A 170 10.46 -15.98 -6.01
CA PHE A 170 10.39 -14.69 -6.72
C PHE A 170 11.80 -14.12 -7.01
N LYS A 171 12.78 -14.33 -6.13
CA LYS A 171 14.19 -13.97 -6.37
C LYS A 171 14.85 -14.86 -7.43
N ALA A 172 14.45 -16.12 -7.53
CA ALA A 172 14.98 -17.06 -8.52
C ALA A 172 14.58 -16.71 -9.97
N VAL A 173 13.53 -15.91 -10.17
CA VAL A 173 13.05 -15.51 -11.50
C VAL A 173 13.93 -14.46 -12.17
N LEU A 174 14.76 -13.72 -11.44
CA LEU A 174 15.63 -12.68 -11.98
C LEU A 174 17.09 -13.16 -12.11
N THR A 175 17.32 -14.25 -12.81
CA THR A 175 18.65 -14.72 -13.16
C THR A 175 19.10 -14.23 -14.53
N CYS A 176 20.38 -13.90 -14.64
CA CYS A 176 20.99 -13.47 -15.90
C CYS A 176 21.09 -14.64 -16.88
N ALA A 177 20.47 -14.54 -18.04
CA ALA A 177 20.53 -15.58 -19.08
C ALA A 177 21.93 -15.79 -19.69
N CYS A 178 22.89 -14.87 -19.45
CA CYS A 178 24.25 -14.98 -19.98
C CYS A 178 25.24 -15.66 -19.02
N CYS A 179 25.19 -15.29 -17.72
CA CYS A 179 26.17 -15.80 -16.74
C CYS A 179 25.55 -16.65 -15.62
N GLY A 180 24.22 -16.84 -15.62
CA GLY A 180 23.52 -17.60 -14.58
C GLY A 180 23.45 -16.93 -13.20
N ASN A 181 24.07 -15.76 -13.01
CA ASN A 181 24.07 -15.06 -11.74
C ASN A 181 22.77 -14.29 -11.51
N PRO A 182 22.34 -14.11 -10.24
CA PRO A 182 21.18 -13.28 -9.94
C PRO A 182 21.41 -11.82 -10.40
N VAL A 183 20.37 -11.21 -10.95
CA VAL A 183 20.39 -9.78 -11.31
C VAL A 183 20.28 -8.96 -10.03
N GLN A 184 21.33 -8.23 -9.69
CA GLN A 184 21.41 -7.42 -8.47
C GLN A 184 21.22 -5.94 -8.77
N ASP A 185 20.83 -5.16 -7.75
CA ASP A 185 20.84 -3.72 -7.81
C ASP A 185 22.26 -3.19 -8.01
N VAL A 186 22.41 -2.14 -8.78
CA VAL A 186 23.73 -1.53 -9.03
C VAL A 186 23.70 -0.02 -8.77
N MET A 187 24.85 0.51 -8.37
CA MET A 187 25.04 1.97 -8.30
C MET A 187 25.68 2.45 -9.62
N HIS A 188 25.04 3.38 -10.29
CA HIS A 188 25.58 4.01 -11.49
C HIS A 188 25.42 5.53 -11.44
N LYS A 189 26.51 6.26 -11.57
CA LYS A 189 26.57 7.74 -11.49
C LYS A 189 25.84 8.29 -10.24
N GLY A 190 26.04 7.66 -9.08
CA GLY A 190 25.44 8.07 -7.81
C GLY A 190 23.95 7.72 -7.63
N LYS A 191 23.32 7.03 -8.59
CA LYS A 191 21.93 6.58 -8.52
C LYS A 191 21.86 5.06 -8.41
N ARG A 192 20.96 4.56 -7.52
CA ARG A 192 20.66 3.12 -7.42
C ARG A 192 19.72 2.73 -8.55
N ILE A 193 20.11 1.70 -9.30
CA ILE A 193 19.30 1.08 -10.35
C ILE A 193 18.86 -0.27 -9.84
N SER A 194 17.55 -0.50 -9.71
CA SER A 194 17.01 -1.74 -9.17
C SER A 194 17.18 -2.91 -10.13
N ASN A 195 17.30 -4.13 -9.57
CA ASN A 195 17.38 -5.37 -10.32
C ASN A 195 16.17 -5.58 -11.25
N THR A 196 14.97 -5.18 -10.82
CA THR A 196 13.74 -5.26 -11.61
C THR A 196 13.78 -4.33 -12.82
N TYR A 197 14.32 -3.11 -12.67
CA TYR A 197 14.53 -2.19 -13.78
C TYR A 197 15.54 -2.73 -14.78
N ILE A 198 16.66 -3.28 -14.29
CA ILE A 198 17.71 -3.91 -15.12
C ILE A 198 17.11 -5.09 -15.91
N ALA A 199 16.36 -5.97 -15.23
CA ALA A 199 15.73 -7.12 -15.87
C ALA A 199 14.73 -6.71 -16.96
N LYS A 200 13.89 -5.69 -16.69
CA LYS A 200 12.91 -5.16 -17.64
C LYS A 200 13.61 -4.57 -18.88
N THR A 201 14.54 -3.64 -18.69
CA THR A 201 15.21 -2.93 -19.78
C THR A 201 16.09 -3.85 -20.63
N THR A 202 16.72 -4.87 -20.02
CA THR A 202 17.52 -5.85 -20.77
C THR A 202 16.63 -6.81 -21.54
N LYS A 203 15.48 -7.21 -21.00
CA LYS A 203 14.49 -8.03 -21.71
C LYS A 203 13.88 -7.29 -22.91
N GLU A 204 13.55 -6.01 -22.74
CA GLU A 204 13.04 -5.16 -23.84
C GLU A 204 14.08 -4.97 -24.94
N LYS A 205 15.34 -4.72 -24.57
CA LYS A 205 16.41 -4.40 -25.53
C LYS A 205 17.05 -5.63 -26.19
N TYR A 206 17.20 -6.73 -25.45
CA TYR A 206 17.96 -7.91 -25.90
C TYR A 206 17.12 -9.19 -25.95
N GLY A 207 15.80 -9.11 -25.72
CA GLY A 207 14.89 -10.27 -25.68
C GLY A 207 15.07 -11.20 -24.49
N ARG A 208 16.03 -10.93 -23.59
CA ARG A 208 16.39 -11.79 -22.46
C ARG A 208 16.82 -10.99 -21.24
N ILE A 209 16.60 -11.54 -20.05
CA ILE A 209 17.02 -10.92 -18.78
C ILE A 209 18.55 -11.05 -18.64
N MET A 210 19.23 -9.94 -18.39
CA MET A 210 20.67 -9.90 -18.23
C MET A 210 21.05 -9.05 -17.01
N CYS A 211 22.14 -9.42 -16.31
CA CYS A 211 22.71 -8.55 -15.29
C CYS A 211 23.40 -7.32 -15.94
N TRP A 212 23.62 -6.29 -15.14
CA TRP A 212 24.22 -5.04 -15.59
C TRP A 212 25.56 -5.22 -16.29
N ALA A 213 26.42 -6.11 -15.76
CA ALA A 213 27.73 -6.38 -16.34
C ALA A 213 27.63 -7.04 -17.71
N CYS A 214 26.77 -8.06 -17.85
CA CYS A 214 26.56 -8.72 -19.15
C CYS A 214 25.91 -7.81 -20.17
N ALA A 215 24.99 -6.95 -19.76
CA ALA A 215 24.33 -5.97 -20.65
C ALA A 215 25.30 -4.92 -21.18
N LYS A 216 26.29 -4.49 -20.38
CA LYS A 216 27.34 -3.56 -20.82
C LYS A 216 28.31 -4.16 -21.85
N ASN A 217 28.53 -5.45 -21.79
CA ASN A 217 29.46 -6.16 -22.67
C ASN A 217 28.82 -6.65 -23.98
N GLN A 218 27.54 -6.33 -24.22
CA GLN A 218 26.92 -6.62 -25.52
C GLN A 218 27.46 -5.64 -26.58
N PRO A 219 27.76 -6.11 -27.81
CA PRO A 219 28.14 -5.23 -28.90
C PRO A 219 27.01 -4.21 -29.14
N LYS A 220 27.37 -2.95 -29.31
CA LYS A 220 26.43 -1.94 -29.75
C LYS A 220 26.06 -2.28 -31.21
N GLU A 221 24.79 -2.64 -31.41
CA GLU A 221 24.25 -2.70 -32.77
C GLU A 221 24.30 -1.27 -33.33
N GLU A 222 25.23 -1.03 -34.26
CA GLU A 222 25.21 0.16 -35.09
C GLU A 222 23.95 0.10 -35.97
N GLY A 223 23.12 1.16 -35.86
CA GLY A 223 21.87 1.26 -36.57
C GLY A 223 22.06 1.14 -38.06
N GLY A 224 21.74 -0.01 -38.63
CA GLY A 224 21.56 -0.22 -40.05
C GLY A 224 20.17 0.28 -40.44
N MET A 225 20.07 1.52 -40.92
CA MET A 225 19.00 1.94 -41.80
C MET A 225 19.17 1.15 -43.10
N THR A 226 18.23 0.26 -43.42
CA THR A 226 18.00 -0.14 -44.80
C THR A 226 16.59 0.26 -45.18
N HIS A 227 16.49 1.35 -45.92
CA HIS A 227 15.37 1.61 -46.81
C HIS A 227 15.32 0.50 -47.89
N ALA A 228 14.19 -0.14 -48.05
CA ALA A 228 13.68 -0.66 -49.30
C ALA A 228 12.14 -0.74 -49.21
#